data_f22f1e3bb601dbed8caa19702868db67
#
_entry.id   f22f1e3bb601dbed8caa19702868db67
#
_cell.length_a   1.000
_cell.length_b   1.000
_cell.length_c   1.000
_cell.angle_alpha   90.00
_cell.angle_beta   90.00
_cell.angle_gamma   90.00
#
_symmetry.space_group_name_H-M   'P 1'
#
loop_
_entity.id
_entity.type
_entity.pdbx_description
1 polymer ?
#
loop_
_entity_poly.entity_id
_entity_poly.type
_entity_poly.pdbx_seq_one_letter_code
_entity_poly.pdbx_strand_id
1 'polypeptide(L)'
;MTPLTDRLGHTFGDPALLERALTHRSWCAEHPGHLSNERLEFLGDAVLGLIVADYAFRTYPDHGEGWLSRARASVVRATALAEMATDLHLGDHLRLGKGEAASGGREKPSILADSLEAVIGAVYLDGGWNEARRFVLDLLRDRLEQLADGDADQDHKSRLQELCARLFDHGPDYQLSEKGPEHDKEFRAEVWVDGGVWGTGTGRTKKQAEQDAAEQAVQRLSEVHAQHLPPDVVNGTLAPDHEPTPRRDETTDA
;
A
#
# COMPACT_ATOMS: atom_id res chain seq x y z
N MET A 1 -10.90 -30.47 8.28
CA MET A 1 -10.81 -29.02 8.00
C MET A 1 -9.69 -28.45 8.87
N THR A 2 -8.77 -27.71 8.32
CA THR A 2 -7.70 -27.03 9.07
C THR A 2 -8.33 -26.00 10.01
N PRO A 3 -7.95 -25.93 11.30
CA PRO A 3 -8.45 -24.89 12.21
C PRO A 3 -8.21 -23.49 11.67
N LEU A 4 -9.06 -22.52 12.01
CA LEU A 4 -8.88 -21.13 11.56
C LEU A 4 -7.53 -20.54 12.01
N THR A 5 -7.12 -20.82 13.25
CA THR A 5 -5.83 -20.39 13.81
C THR A 5 -4.62 -20.82 12.97
N ASP A 6 -4.68 -22.03 12.40
CA ASP A 6 -3.60 -22.53 11.53
C ASP A 6 -3.56 -21.78 10.21
N ARG A 7 -4.74 -21.40 9.66
CA ARG A 7 -4.83 -20.59 8.44
C ARG A 7 -4.41 -19.14 8.68
N LEU A 8 -4.72 -18.60 9.87
CA LEU A 8 -4.25 -17.28 10.27
C LEU A 8 -2.75 -17.27 10.59
N GLY A 9 -2.12 -18.42 10.81
CA GLY A 9 -0.73 -18.50 11.22
C GLY A 9 -0.43 -17.78 12.54
N HIS A 10 -1.47 -17.56 13.37
CA HIS A 10 -1.38 -16.91 14.68
C HIS A 10 -2.13 -17.69 15.73
N THR A 11 -1.47 -17.95 16.85
CA THR A 11 -2.08 -18.60 18.02
C THR A 11 -2.36 -17.53 19.06
N PHE A 12 -3.66 -17.32 19.34
CA PHE A 12 -4.08 -16.31 20.31
C PHE A 12 -3.79 -16.73 21.74
N GLY A 13 -3.10 -15.89 22.50
CA GLY A 13 -2.95 -16.00 23.94
C GLY A 13 -4.28 -15.73 24.66
N ASP A 14 -5.10 -14.80 24.13
CA ASP A 14 -6.48 -14.58 24.54
C ASP A 14 -7.45 -14.96 23.41
N PRO A 15 -8.05 -16.18 23.44
CA PRO A 15 -9.01 -16.61 22.43
C PRO A 15 -10.27 -15.72 22.33
N ALA A 16 -10.60 -14.94 23.37
CA ALA A 16 -11.74 -14.04 23.35
C ALA A 16 -11.57 -12.89 22.34
N LEU A 17 -10.33 -12.53 22.00
CA LEU A 17 -10.05 -11.54 20.96
C LEU A 17 -10.49 -12.02 19.58
N LEU A 18 -10.14 -13.26 19.21
CA LEU A 18 -10.56 -13.86 17.95
C LEU A 18 -12.07 -14.06 17.91
N GLU A 19 -12.66 -14.57 19.01
CA GLU A 19 -14.12 -14.73 19.12
C GLU A 19 -14.83 -13.41 18.87
N ARG A 20 -14.36 -12.32 19.49
CA ARG A 20 -14.90 -11.00 19.29
C ARG A 20 -14.70 -10.48 17.87
N ALA A 21 -13.52 -10.67 17.25
CA ALA A 21 -13.26 -10.26 15.87
C ALA A 21 -14.23 -10.92 14.87
N LEU A 22 -14.68 -12.14 15.17
CA LEU A 22 -15.62 -12.90 14.35
C LEU A 22 -17.09 -12.65 14.72
N THR A 23 -17.40 -11.73 15.66
CA THR A 23 -18.75 -11.46 16.15
C THR A 23 -19.31 -10.18 15.54
N HIS A 24 -20.19 -10.33 14.56
CA HIS A 24 -20.85 -9.20 13.89
C HIS A 24 -21.93 -8.57 14.78
N ARG A 25 -22.17 -7.27 14.62
CA ARG A 25 -23.21 -6.52 15.38
C ARG A 25 -24.61 -7.12 15.30
N SER A 26 -24.99 -7.78 14.19
CA SER A 26 -26.29 -8.41 14.05
C SER A 26 -26.49 -9.57 15.04
N TRP A 27 -25.41 -10.30 15.34
CA TRP A 27 -25.44 -11.35 16.34
C TRP A 27 -25.59 -10.77 17.75
N CYS A 28 -24.89 -9.68 18.06
CA CYS A 28 -25.01 -8.99 19.34
C CYS A 28 -26.42 -8.43 19.60
N ALA A 29 -27.13 -8.02 18.54
CA ALA A 29 -28.52 -7.56 18.67
C ALA A 29 -29.46 -8.66 19.14
N GLU A 30 -29.18 -9.93 18.82
CA GLU A 30 -29.94 -11.12 19.28
C GLU A 30 -29.38 -11.68 20.60
N HIS A 31 -28.18 -11.29 21.02
CA HIS A 31 -27.46 -11.78 22.20
C HIS A 31 -26.92 -10.62 23.05
N PRO A 32 -27.79 -9.98 23.86
CA PRO A 32 -27.38 -8.85 24.69
C PRO A 32 -26.22 -9.18 25.64
N GLY A 33 -25.32 -8.23 25.84
CA GLY A 33 -24.13 -8.36 26.70
C GLY A 33 -22.86 -8.80 25.98
N HIS A 34 -22.93 -9.14 24.70
CA HIS A 34 -21.75 -9.40 23.88
C HIS A 34 -21.28 -8.15 23.14
N LEU A 35 -19.97 -8.08 22.89
CA LEU A 35 -19.34 -7.00 22.15
C LEU A 35 -19.16 -7.39 20.68
N SER A 36 -19.51 -6.47 19.77
CA SER A 36 -19.25 -6.64 18.34
C SER A 36 -17.78 -6.43 17.98
N ASN A 37 -17.45 -6.78 16.74
CA ASN A 37 -16.14 -6.59 16.14
C ASN A 37 -15.84 -5.12 15.75
N GLU A 38 -16.82 -4.22 15.70
CA GLU A 38 -16.67 -2.86 15.16
C GLU A 38 -15.49 -2.06 15.74
N ARG A 39 -15.20 -2.21 17.03
CA ARG A 39 -14.03 -1.53 17.63
C ARG A 39 -12.70 -2.17 17.28
N LEU A 40 -12.68 -3.48 17.00
CA LEU A 40 -11.49 -4.17 16.51
C LEU A 40 -11.26 -3.87 15.03
N GLU A 41 -12.32 -3.77 14.23
CA GLU A 41 -12.30 -3.30 12.84
C GLU A 41 -11.66 -1.90 12.76
N PHE A 42 -12.18 -0.93 13.54
CA PHE A 42 -11.62 0.42 13.59
C PHE A 42 -10.11 0.44 13.92
N LEU A 43 -9.67 -0.38 14.88
CA LEU A 43 -8.25 -0.50 15.23
C LEU A 43 -7.46 -1.19 14.12
N GLY A 44 -8.02 -2.26 13.56
CA GLY A 44 -7.39 -3.06 12.52
C GLY A 44 -7.16 -2.31 11.21
N ASP A 45 -8.11 -1.49 10.78
CA ASP A 45 -7.95 -0.58 9.64
C ASP A 45 -6.74 0.34 9.82
N ALA A 46 -6.62 0.99 10.99
CA ALA A 46 -5.50 1.85 11.29
C ALA A 46 -4.15 1.10 11.31
N VAL A 47 -4.11 -0.09 11.91
CA VAL A 47 -2.92 -0.96 11.97
C VAL A 47 -2.53 -1.44 10.57
N LEU A 48 -3.49 -1.91 9.79
CA LEU A 48 -3.30 -2.33 8.40
C LEU A 48 -2.72 -1.19 7.56
N GLY A 49 -3.37 -0.02 7.61
CA GLY A 49 -2.93 1.16 6.87
C GLY A 49 -1.50 1.59 7.20
N LEU A 50 -1.14 1.55 8.50
CA LEU A 50 0.22 1.89 8.95
C LEU A 50 1.26 0.86 8.50
N ILE A 51 0.96 -0.45 8.61
CA ILE A 51 1.89 -1.52 8.21
C ILE A 51 2.18 -1.45 6.71
N VAL A 52 1.14 -1.25 5.89
CA VAL A 52 1.30 -1.15 4.44
C VAL A 52 2.07 0.11 4.06
N ALA A 53 1.81 1.24 4.73
CA ALA A 53 2.54 2.48 4.50
C ALA A 53 4.03 2.37 4.89
N ASP A 54 4.34 1.81 6.06
CA ASP A 54 5.72 1.57 6.51
C ASP A 54 6.47 0.63 5.54
N TYR A 55 5.81 -0.46 5.12
CA TYR A 55 6.38 -1.39 4.15
C TYR A 55 6.67 -0.70 2.82
N ALA A 56 5.69 -0.02 2.23
CA ALA A 56 5.83 0.64 0.94
C ALA A 56 6.92 1.72 0.98
N PHE A 57 6.95 2.54 2.02
CA PHE A 57 7.95 3.59 2.20
C PHE A 57 9.39 3.05 2.24
N ARG A 58 9.60 1.92 2.92
CA ARG A 58 10.94 1.31 3.05
C ARG A 58 11.37 0.50 1.83
N THR A 59 10.41 -0.16 1.19
CA THR A 59 10.69 -1.09 0.09
C THR A 59 10.85 -0.36 -1.24
N TYR A 60 10.16 0.79 -1.41
CA TYR A 60 10.12 1.54 -2.66
C TYR A 60 10.63 2.99 -2.48
N PRO A 61 11.92 3.18 -2.14
CA PRO A 61 12.47 4.51 -1.81
C PRO A 61 12.48 5.47 -3.00
N ASP A 62 12.45 4.95 -4.22
CA ASP A 62 12.50 5.75 -5.46
C ASP A 62 11.11 6.20 -5.94
N HIS A 63 10.03 5.76 -5.29
CA HIS A 63 8.67 6.14 -5.64
C HIS A 63 8.17 7.34 -4.83
N GLY A 64 7.53 8.30 -5.51
CA GLY A 64 6.95 9.48 -4.87
C GLY A 64 5.69 9.18 -4.06
N GLU A 65 5.25 10.17 -3.26
CA GLU A 65 4.08 10.06 -2.37
C GLU A 65 2.82 9.61 -3.11
N GLY A 66 2.58 10.16 -4.30
CA GLY A 66 1.40 9.81 -5.10
C GLY A 66 1.31 8.31 -5.44
N TRP A 67 2.45 7.69 -5.77
CA TRP A 67 2.52 6.25 -6.00
C TRP A 67 2.29 5.47 -4.70
N LEU A 68 2.99 5.82 -3.61
CA LEU A 68 2.86 5.16 -2.31
C LEU A 68 1.41 5.18 -1.81
N SER A 69 0.71 6.30 -1.99
CA SER A 69 -0.70 6.45 -1.61
C SER A 69 -1.63 5.57 -2.47
N ARG A 70 -1.43 5.52 -3.80
CA ARG A 70 -2.20 4.62 -4.69
C ARG A 70 -1.93 3.16 -4.40
N ALA A 71 -0.67 2.77 -4.23
CA ALA A 71 -0.26 1.41 -3.88
C ALA A 71 -0.93 0.96 -2.58
N ARG A 72 -0.85 1.77 -1.53
CA ARG A 72 -1.57 1.49 -0.28
C ARG A 72 -3.05 1.30 -0.53
N ALA A 73 -3.73 2.29 -1.15
CA ALA A 73 -5.17 2.24 -1.38
C ALA A 73 -5.62 1.00 -2.18
N SER A 74 -4.79 0.51 -3.11
CA SER A 74 -5.14 -0.65 -3.93
C SER A 74 -5.15 -1.97 -3.14
N VAL A 75 -4.26 -2.14 -2.17
CA VAL A 75 -4.16 -3.37 -1.36
C VAL A 75 -5.08 -3.38 -0.16
N VAL A 76 -5.42 -2.19 0.42
CA VAL A 76 -6.32 -2.11 1.59
C VAL A 76 -7.78 -1.89 1.22
N ARG A 77 -8.15 -1.83 -0.07
CA ARG A 77 -9.56 -1.64 -0.47
C ARG A 77 -10.43 -2.81 -0.04
N ALA A 78 -11.68 -2.51 0.31
CA ALA A 78 -12.63 -3.51 0.84
C ALA A 78 -12.78 -4.75 -0.03
N THR A 79 -12.74 -4.62 -1.38
CA THR A 79 -12.81 -5.77 -2.29
C THR A 79 -11.59 -6.70 -2.16
N ALA A 80 -10.38 -6.15 -2.00
CA ALA A 80 -9.17 -6.93 -1.80
C ALA A 80 -9.18 -7.65 -0.44
N LEU A 81 -9.62 -6.95 0.61
CA LEU A 81 -9.77 -7.55 1.95
C LEU A 81 -10.81 -8.66 1.97
N ALA A 82 -11.93 -8.47 1.27
CA ALA A 82 -12.98 -9.50 1.16
C ALA A 82 -12.49 -10.77 0.44
N GLU A 83 -11.68 -10.63 -0.61
CA GLU A 83 -11.07 -11.77 -1.31
C GLU A 83 -10.15 -12.55 -0.36
N MET A 84 -9.25 -11.87 0.36
CA MET A 84 -8.38 -12.51 1.36
C MET A 84 -9.16 -13.16 2.50
N ALA A 85 -10.22 -12.51 2.99
CA ALA A 85 -11.11 -13.10 3.99
C ALA A 85 -11.80 -14.37 3.49
N THR A 86 -12.14 -14.42 2.19
CA THR A 86 -12.70 -15.59 1.52
C THR A 86 -11.68 -16.72 1.45
N ASP A 87 -10.44 -16.43 1.04
CA ASP A 87 -9.35 -17.41 0.97
C ASP A 87 -9.02 -18.01 2.35
N LEU A 88 -9.13 -17.20 3.40
CA LEU A 88 -9.01 -17.64 4.80
C LEU A 88 -10.26 -18.38 5.31
N HIS A 89 -11.35 -18.44 4.53
CA HIS A 89 -12.65 -18.97 4.94
C HIS A 89 -13.22 -18.33 6.21
N LEU A 90 -13.02 -17.01 6.39
CA LEU A 90 -13.51 -16.31 7.58
C LEU A 90 -15.04 -16.39 7.71
N GLY A 91 -15.76 -16.35 6.59
CA GLY A 91 -17.21 -16.42 6.54
C GLY A 91 -17.81 -17.62 7.30
N ASP A 92 -17.14 -18.79 7.27
CA ASP A 92 -17.58 -20.00 7.95
C ASP A 92 -17.59 -19.85 9.49
N HIS A 93 -16.74 -18.96 10.00
CA HIS A 93 -16.53 -18.75 11.43
C HIS A 93 -17.27 -17.54 11.99
N LEU A 94 -17.93 -16.73 11.12
CA LEU A 94 -18.63 -15.53 11.56
C LEU A 94 -19.87 -15.87 12.41
N ARG A 95 -20.03 -15.14 13.49
CA ARG A 95 -21.25 -15.09 14.30
C ARG A 95 -22.15 -13.99 13.75
N LEU A 96 -23.22 -14.39 13.09
CA LEU A 96 -24.20 -13.51 12.47
C LEU A 96 -25.57 -13.73 13.10
N GLY A 97 -26.37 -12.67 13.22
CA GLY A 97 -27.78 -12.78 13.52
C GLY A 97 -28.52 -13.57 12.43
N LYS A 98 -29.65 -14.18 12.78
CA LYS A 98 -30.43 -15.07 11.89
C LYS A 98 -30.78 -14.40 10.56
N GLY A 99 -31.20 -13.13 10.61
CA GLY A 99 -31.56 -12.37 9.40
C GLY A 99 -30.36 -12.13 8.48
N GLU A 100 -29.22 -11.71 9.03
CA GLU A 100 -27.99 -11.47 8.26
C GLU A 100 -27.45 -12.79 7.66
N ALA A 101 -27.44 -13.86 8.44
CA ALA A 101 -27.02 -15.18 7.96
C ALA A 101 -27.94 -15.70 6.82
N ALA A 102 -29.25 -15.50 6.92
CA ALA A 102 -30.23 -15.93 5.91
C ALA A 102 -30.13 -15.11 4.61
N SER A 103 -29.62 -13.87 4.68
CA SER A 103 -29.40 -12.98 3.51
C SER A 103 -28.01 -13.12 2.86
N GLY A 104 -27.26 -14.19 3.19
CA GLY A 104 -25.92 -14.43 2.61
C GLY A 104 -24.80 -13.61 3.27
N GLY A 105 -25.00 -13.14 4.50
CA GLY A 105 -24.02 -12.33 5.22
C GLY A 105 -22.63 -12.94 5.36
N ARG A 106 -22.50 -14.28 5.32
CA ARG A 106 -21.22 -15.00 5.36
C ARG A 106 -20.34 -14.78 4.14
N GLU A 107 -20.95 -14.44 3.00
CA GLU A 107 -20.28 -14.23 1.72
C GLU A 107 -20.29 -12.76 1.31
N LYS A 108 -20.87 -11.88 2.13
CA LYS A 108 -21.01 -10.47 1.83
C LYS A 108 -19.66 -9.75 1.92
N PRO A 109 -19.17 -9.12 0.83
CA PRO A 109 -17.83 -8.55 0.78
C PRO A 109 -17.55 -7.52 1.88
N SER A 110 -18.52 -6.66 2.23
CA SER A 110 -18.34 -5.70 3.32
C SER A 110 -18.12 -6.38 4.67
N ILE A 111 -18.93 -7.39 5.01
CA ILE A 111 -18.81 -8.12 6.29
C ILE A 111 -17.49 -8.89 6.36
N LEU A 112 -17.05 -9.47 5.24
CA LEU A 112 -15.78 -10.19 5.16
C LEU A 112 -14.58 -9.23 5.33
N ALA A 113 -14.60 -8.08 4.66
CA ALA A 113 -13.56 -7.05 4.80
C ALA A 113 -13.46 -6.55 6.24
N ASP A 114 -14.59 -6.10 6.82
CA ASP A 114 -14.66 -5.58 8.19
C ASP A 114 -14.19 -6.64 9.21
N SER A 115 -14.53 -7.92 8.96
CA SER A 115 -14.10 -9.03 9.83
C SER A 115 -12.59 -9.31 9.72
N LEU A 116 -11.98 -9.16 8.54
CA LEU A 116 -10.53 -9.30 8.38
C LEU A 116 -9.80 -8.17 9.09
N GLU A 117 -10.27 -6.93 8.95
CA GLU A 117 -9.73 -5.81 9.72
C GLU A 117 -9.85 -6.07 11.23
N ALA A 118 -11.00 -6.56 11.69
CA ALA A 118 -11.18 -6.90 13.09
C ALA A 118 -10.21 -8.01 13.56
N VAL A 119 -9.91 -9.00 12.73
CA VAL A 119 -8.88 -10.03 13.01
C VAL A 119 -7.50 -9.40 13.10
N ILE A 120 -7.14 -8.48 12.20
CA ILE A 120 -5.87 -7.73 12.25
C ILE A 120 -5.77 -6.96 13.58
N GLY A 121 -6.84 -6.27 13.98
CA GLY A 121 -6.91 -5.58 15.26
C GLY A 121 -6.75 -6.52 16.47
N ALA A 122 -7.34 -7.71 16.40
CA ALA A 122 -7.21 -8.75 17.43
C ALA A 122 -5.77 -9.28 17.51
N VAL A 123 -5.12 -9.58 16.38
CA VAL A 123 -3.71 -10.02 16.33
C VAL A 123 -2.79 -8.94 16.91
N TYR A 124 -3.06 -7.67 16.60
CA TYR A 124 -2.30 -6.56 17.14
C TYR A 124 -2.42 -6.45 18.68
N LEU A 125 -3.62 -6.61 19.23
CA LEU A 125 -3.82 -6.56 20.68
C LEU A 125 -3.19 -7.75 21.41
N ASP A 126 -3.19 -8.93 20.79
CA ASP A 126 -2.67 -10.16 21.36
C ASP A 126 -1.15 -10.25 21.26
N GLY A 127 -0.57 -10.00 20.08
CA GLY A 127 0.84 -10.21 19.77
C GLY A 127 1.66 -8.94 19.56
N GLY A 128 1.03 -7.76 19.58
CA GLY A 128 1.68 -6.48 19.35
C GLY A 128 2.07 -6.22 17.90
N TRP A 129 2.85 -5.16 17.69
CA TRP A 129 3.23 -4.66 16.38
C TRP A 129 3.92 -5.71 15.48
N ASN A 130 4.88 -6.44 16.00
CA ASN A 130 5.68 -7.36 15.19
C ASN A 130 4.84 -8.52 14.64
N GLU A 131 3.93 -9.06 15.45
CA GLU A 131 3.03 -10.13 15.03
C GLU A 131 1.99 -9.63 14.02
N ALA A 132 1.39 -8.47 14.28
CA ALA A 132 0.46 -7.86 13.33
C ALA A 132 1.14 -7.55 11.99
N ARG A 133 2.37 -7.01 12.02
CA ARG A 133 3.16 -6.74 10.82
C ARG A 133 3.46 -8.01 10.03
N ARG A 134 3.90 -9.08 10.71
CA ARG A 134 4.13 -10.38 10.06
C ARG A 134 2.85 -10.88 9.41
N PHE A 135 1.74 -10.93 10.16
CA PHE A 135 0.44 -11.40 9.69
C PHE A 135 -0.05 -10.64 8.46
N VAL A 136 -0.04 -9.32 8.50
CA VAL A 136 -0.49 -8.46 7.39
C VAL A 136 0.39 -8.64 6.16
N LEU A 137 1.72 -8.65 6.33
CA LEU A 137 2.63 -8.80 5.19
C LEU A 137 2.56 -10.19 4.56
N ASP A 138 2.33 -11.25 5.36
CA ASP A 138 2.11 -12.59 4.81
C ASP A 138 0.81 -12.68 3.99
N LEU A 139 -0.25 -11.99 4.41
CA LEU A 139 -1.52 -11.91 3.66
C LEU A 139 -1.40 -11.12 2.37
N LEU A 140 -0.58 -10.07 2.34
CA LEU A 140 -0.52 -9.11 1.24
C LEU A 140 0.66 -9.36 0.30
N ARG A 141 1.56 -10.29 0.60
CA ARG A 141 2.84 -10.51 -0.11
C ARG A 141 2.67 -10.53 -1.63
N ASP A 142 1.86 -11.46 -2.13
CA ASP A 142 1.67 -11.65 -3.57
C ASP A 142 1.10 -10.39 -4.25
N ARG A 143 0.23 -9.66 -3.55
CA ARG A 143 -0.37 -8.41 -4.06
C ARG A 143 0.61 -7.26 -4.07
N LEU A 144 1.46 -7.18 -3.06
CA LEU A 144 2.52 -6.17 -2.98
C LEU A 144 3.60 -6.41 -4.04
N GLU A 145 3.96 -7.66 -4.30
CA GLU A 145 4.88 -8.04 -5.38
C GLU A 145 4.27 -7.73 -6.76
N GLN A 146 3.00 -8.07 -6.98
CA GLN A 146 2.30 -7.75 -8.24
C GLN A 146 2.18 -6.24 -8.50
N LEU A 147 2.07 -5.43 -7.45
CA LEU A 147 2.09 -3.97 -7.59
C LEU A 147 3.46 -3.48 -8.05
N ALA A 148 4.52 -4.04 -7.48
CA ALA A 148 5.88 -3.68 -7.87
C ALA A 148 6.15 -4.03 -9.34
N ASP A 149 5.71 -5.22 -9.78
CA ASP A 149 5.90 -5.69 -11.15
C ASP A 149 4.97 -5.00 -12.16
N GLY A 150 3.72 -4.72 -11.78
CA GLY A 150 2.70 -4.15 -12.68
C GLY A 150 2.77 -2.63 -12.85
N ASP A 151 3.33 -1.91 -11.88
CA ASP A 151 3.47 -0.45 -11.91
C ASP A 151 4.84 0.02 -12.41
N ALA A 152 5.84 -0.86 -12.45
CA ALA A 152 7.10 -0.56 -13.12
C ALA A 152 6.85 -0.13 -14.59
N ASP A 153 5.84 -0.70 -15.22
CA ASP A 153 5.43 -0.38 -16.61
C ASP A 153 4.46 0.82 -16.72
N GLN A 154 3.86 1.31 -15.63
CA GLN A 154 2.76 2.30 -15.72
C GLN A 154 3.03 3.66 -15.06
N ASP A 155 4.12 3.85 -14.33
CA ASP A 155 4.35 5.10 -13.57
C ASP A 155 5.51 5.97 -14.07
N HIS A 156 6.12 5.63 -15.19
CA HIS A 156 7.22 6.45 -15.76
C HIS A 156 6.79 7.89 -16.04
N LYS A 157 5.51 8.10 -16.43
CA LYS A 157 4.97 9.46 -16.65
C LYS A 157 4.92 10.28 -15.36
N SER A 158 4.40 9.71 -14.28
CA SER A 158 4.34 10.38 -12.97
C SER A 158 5.73 10.65 -12.42
N ARG A 159 6.63 9.66 -12.50
CA ARG A 159 8.03 9.80 -12.08
C ARG A 159 8.75 10.90 -12.87
N LEU A 160 8.52 10.95 -14.19
CA LEU A 160 9.07 12.00 -15.03
C LEU A 160 8.52 13.39 -14.66
N GLN A 161 7.22 13.48 -14.40
CA GLN A 161 6.58 14.74 -13.99
C GLN A 161 7.17 15.27 -12.67
N GLU A 162 7.33 14.40 -11.67
CA GLU A 162 7.96 14.75 -10.39
C GLU A 162 9.42 15.17 -10.56
N LEU A 163 10.18 14.46 -11.43
CA LEU A 163 11.56 14.76 -11.72
C LEU A 163 11.69 16.12 -12.44
N CYS A 164 10.84 16.37 -13.42
CA CYS A 164 10.82 17.64 -14.15
C CYS A 164 10.42 18.81 -13.24
N ALA A 165 9.42 18.64 -12.36
CA ALA A 165 9.04 19.67 -11.40
C ALA A 165 10.18 20.04 -10.43
N ARG A 166 11.02 19.07 -10.06
CA ARG A 166 12.21 19.31 -9.22
C ARG A 166 13.36 20.00 -9.95
N LEU A 167 13.55 19.70 -11.25
CA LEU A 167 14.74 20.13 -11.98
C LEU A 167 14.51 21.39 -12.83
N PHE A 168 13.29 21.59 -13.33
CA PHE A 168 13.00 22.60 -14.37
C PHE A 168 11.83 23.52 -14.03
N ASP A 169 11.18 23.37 -12.88
CA ASP A 169 10.03 24.17 -12.47
C ASP A 169 8.79 24.08 -13.40
N HIS A 170 8.81 23.13 -14.34
CA HIS A 170 7.69 22.82 -15.25
C HIS A 170 7.67 21.33 -15.59
N GLY A 171 6.49 20.84 -16.07
CA GLY A 171 6.29 19.44 -16.44
C GLY A 171 6.83 19.09 -17.84
N PRO A 172 6.87 17.80 -18.19
CA PRO A 172 7.18 17.33 -19.53
C PRO A 172 6.00 17.50 -20.49
N ASP A 173 6.29 17.82 -21.76
CA ASP A 173 5.33 17.84 -22.85
C ASP A 173 5.43 16.56 -23.68
N TYR A 174 4.28 16.03 -24.15
CA TYR A 174 4.21 14.83 -24.98
C TYR A 174 3.70 15.13 -26.37
N GLN A 175 4.48 14.77 -27.39
CA GLN A 175 4.06 14.83 -28.77
C GLN A 175 3.80 13.42 -29.30
N LEU A 176 2.56 13.20 -29.77
CA LEU A 176 2.11 11.90 -30.27
C LEU A 176 1.99 11.93 -31.78
N SER A 177 2.46 10.88 -32.42
CA SER A 177 2.23 10.59 -33.84
C SER A 177 1.71 9.15 -33.99
N GLU A 178 0.98 8.89 -35.07
CA GLU A 178 0.46 7.55 -35.37
C GLU A 178 0.84 7.14 -36.80
N LYS A 179 1.12 5.87 -36.99
CA LYS A 179 1.47 5.27 -38.29
C LYS A 179 0.78 3.92 -38.44
N GLY A 180 0.39 3.58 -39.65
CA GLY A 180 -0.25 2.31 -40.00
C GLY A 180 -1.76 2.40 -40.27
N PRO A 181 -2.38 1.33 -40.80
CA PRO A 181 -3.80 1.26 -41.06
C PRO A 181 -4.59 1.15 -39.75
N GLU A 182 -5.91 1.44 -39.79
CA GLU A 182 -6.76 1.50 -38.59
C GLU A 182 -6.76 0.23 -37.70
N HIS A 183 -6.56 -0.92 -38.32
CA HIS A 183 -6.54 -2.22 -37.64
C HIS A 183 -5.15 -2.64 -37.10
N ASP A 184 -4.08 -1.88 -37.47
CA ASP A 184 -2.71 -2.14 -37.01
C ASP A 184 -1.95 -0.81 -36.85
N LYS A 185 -2.51 0.06 -36.00
CA LYS A 185 -1.91 1.35 -35.66
C LYS A 185 -0.75 1.17 -34.68
N GLU A 186 0.36 1.78 -35.00
CA GLU A 186 1.47 1.99 -34.11
C GLU A 186 1.51 3.48 -33.68
N PHE A 187 1.58 3.71 -32.39
CA PHE A 187 1.73 5.05 -31.81
C PHE A 187 3.19 5.28 -31.46
N ARG A 188 3.64 6.51 -31.73
CA ARG A 188 4.95 7.00 -31.30
C ARG A 188 4.75 8.24 -30.45
N ALA A 189 5.43 8.28 -29.30
CA ALA A 189 5.48 9.43 -28.41
C ALA A 189 6.89 10.00 -28.34
N GLU A 190 7.00 11.31 -28.23
CA GLU A 190 8.24 12.03 -27.91
C GLU A 190 8.00 12.86 -26.65
N VAL A 191 8.90 12.76 -25.68
CA VAL A 191 8.90 13.57 -24.47
C VAL A 191 9.83 14.77 -24.66
N TRP A 192 9.27 15.94 -24.46
CA TRP A 192 9.98 17.21 -24.52
C TRP A 192 10.09 17.82 -23.12
N VAL A 193 11.29 18.20 -22.72
CA VAL A 193 11.60 18.93 -21.49
C VAL A 193 12.55 20.05 -21.84
N ASP A 194 12.24 21.27 -21.42
CA ASP A 194 13.06 22.47 -21.64
C ASP A 194 13.48 22.65 -23.10
N GLY A 195 12.57 22.40 -24.05
CA GLY A 195 12.77 22.58 -25.49
C GLY A 195 13.61 21.48 -26.17
N GLY A 196 14.00 20.43 -25.47
CA GLY A 196 14.73 19.28 -26.00
C GLY A 196 13.95 17.97 -25.89
N VAL A 197 14.20 17.02 -26.82
CA VAL A 197 13.66 15.66 -26.78
C VAL A 197 14.50 14.82 -25.82
N TRP A 198 13.87 14.33 -24.74
CA TRP A 198 14.53 13.53 -23.72
C TRP A 198 14.23 12.03 -23.82
N GLY A 199 13.08 11.66 -24.41
CA GLY A 199 12.71 10.27 -24.61
C GLY A 199 11.80 10.08 -25.82
N THR A 200 11.85 8.90 -26.42
CA THR A 200 10.97 8.49 -27.52
C THR A 200 10.47 7.10 -27.22
N GLY A 201 9.18 6.84 -27.47
CA GLY A 201 8.59 5.55 -27.21
C GLY A 201 7.62 5.13 -28.30
N THR A 202 7.39 3.83 -28.42
CA THR A 202 6.43 3.26 -29.36
C THR A 202 5.50 2.29 -28.65
N GLY A 203 4.28 2.11 -29.19
CA GLY A 203 3.34 1.17 -28.62
C GLY A 203 2.10 0.97 -29.47
N ARG A 204 1.34 -0.06 -29.17
CA ARG A 204 0.04 -0.34 -29.83
C ARG A 204 -1.08 0.58 -29.31
N THR A 205 -0.84 1.28 -28.21
CA THR A 205 -1.74 2.31 -27.67
C THR A 205 -0.96 3.60 -27.40
N LYS A 206 -1.66 4.73 -27.40
CA LYS A 206 -1.07 6.03 -27.02
C LYS A 206 -0.42 5.97 -25.65
N LYS A 207 -1.11 5.35 -24.66
CA LYS A 207 -0.64 5.20 -23.30
C LYS A 207 0.68 4.43 -23.24
N GLN A 208 0.79 3.34 -23.97
CA GLN A 208 2.02 2.52 -24.01
C GLN A 208 3.19 3.30 -24.61
N ALA A 209 2.98 4.00 -25.75
CA ALA A 209 4.01 4.82 -26.38
C ALA A 209 4.49 5.95 -25.45
N GLU A 210 3.57 6.60 -24.72
CA GLU A 210 3.91 7.65 -23.76
C GLU A 210 4.69 7.14 -22.55
N GLN A 211 4.38 5.93 -22.05
CA GLN A 211 5.11 5.31 -20.94
C GLN A 211 6.53 4.93 -21.35
N ASP A 212 6.70 4.30 -22.51
CA ASP A 212 8.02 3.95 -23.07
C ASP A 212 8.89 5.22 -23.27
N ALA A 213 8.30 6.30 -23.80
CA ALA A 213 8.99 7.58 -23.95
C ALA A 213 9.38 8.19 -22.60
N ALA A 214 8.49 8.09 -21.60
CA ALA A 214 8.74 8.60 -20.26
C ALA A 214 9.85 7.82 -19.54
N GLU A 215 9.90 6.50 -19.70
CA GLU A 215 10.97 5.64 -19.17
C GLU A 215 12.35 6.11 -19.64
N GLN A 216 12.52 6.27 -20.97
CA GLN A 216 13.77 6.74 -21.53
C GLN A 216 14.14 8.14 -21.04
N ALA A 217 13.16 9.04 -20.89
CA ALA A 217 13.40 10.38 -20.40
C ALA A 217 13.85 10.38 -18.93
N VAL A 218 13.23 9.55 -18.07
CA VAL A 218 13.64 9.38 -16.66
C VAL A 218 15.07 8.87 -16.55
N GLN A 219 15.44 7.85 -17.34
CA GLN A 219 16.80 7.31 -17.34
C GLN A 219 17.83 8.38 -17.70
N ARG A 220 17.62 9.10 -18.81
CA ARG A 220 18.54 10.16 -19.26
C ARG A 220 18.65 11.31 -18.28
N LEU A 221 17.54 11.77 -17.73
CA LEU A 221 17.56 12.85 -16.73
C LEU A 221 18.29 12.43 -15.45
N SER A 222 18.11 11.18 -15.02
CA SER A 222 18.81 10.64 -13.86
C SER A 222 20.33 10.56 -14.08
N GLU A 223 20.77 10.12 -15.26
CA GLU A 223 22.19 10.04 -15.62
C GLU A 223 22.84 11.42 -15.68
N VAL A 224 22.18 12.39 -16.31
CA VAL A 224 22.70 13.78 -16.42
C VAL A 224 22.77 14.42 -15.05
N HIS A 225 21.76 14.20 -14.21
CA HIS A 225 21.74 14.76 -12.85
C HIS A 225 22.81 14.14 -11.95
N ALA A 226 23.03 12.83 -12.03
CA ALA A 226 24.08 12.13 -11.28
C ALA A 226 25.49 12.63 -11.66
N GLN A 227 25.70 13.06 -12.90
CA GLN A 227 26.98 13.62 -13.36
C GLN A 227 27.23 15.06 -12.90
N HIS A 228 26.19 15.79 -12.46
CA HIS A 228 26.28 17.19 -12.03
C HIS A 228 26.20 17.39 -10.51
N LEU A 229 26.00 16.31 -9.73
CA LEU A 229 26.07 16.37 -8.28
C LEU A 229 27.53 16.39 -7.81
N PRO A 230 27.91 17.31 -6.88
CA PRO A 230 29.22 17.25 -6.25
C PRO A 230 29.38 15.93 -5.47
N PRO A 231 30.59 15.36 -5.40
CA PRO A 231 30.86 14.02 -4.85
C PRO A 231 30.48 13.83 -3.38
N ASP A 232 30.16 14.89 -2.66
CA ASP A 232 29.88 14.86 -1.22
C ASP A 232 28.43 14.47 -0.85
N VAL A 233 27.53 14.32 -1.83
CA VAL A 233 26.12 13.99 -1.58
C VAL A 233 25.80 12.50 -1.79
N VAL A 234 26.73 11.73 -2.33
CA VAL A 234 26.52 10.30 -2.68
C VAL A 234 26.64 9.37 -1.46
N ASN A 235 27.23 9.83 -0.36
CA ASN A 235 27.32 9.08 0.88
C ASN A 235 26.43 9.70 1.96
N GLY A 236 25.13 9.40 1.92
CA GLY A 236 24.17 9.72 2.98
C GLY A 236 24.47 8.96 4.26
N THR A 237 25.56 9.27 4.92
CA THR A 237 25.76 8.90 6.32
C THR A 237 24.96 9.89 7.15
N LEU A 238 23.75 9.53 7.55
CA LEU A 238 23.05 10.22 8.63
C LEU A 238 23.98 10.24 9.84
N ALA A 239 24.40 11.43 10.25
CA ALA A 239 25.11 11.62 11.50
C ALA A 239 24.24 11.08 12.65
N PRO A 240 24.81 10.40 13.65
CA PRO A 240 24.05 9.91 14.78
C PRO A 240 23.44 11.08 15.54
N ASP A 241 22.15 10.92 15.89
CA ASP A 241 21.36 11.85 16.66
C ASP A 241 22.14 12.37 17.88
N HIS A 242 22.14 13.69 18.02
CA HIS A 242 22.67 14.37 19.19
C HIS A 242 21.93 13.86 20.44
N GLU A 243 22.66 13.24 21.35
CA GLU A 243 22.19 12.98 22.71
C GLU A 243 21.84 14.32 23.38
N PRO A 244 20.68 14.42 24.05
CA PRO A 244 20.33 15.64 24.78
C PRO A 244 21.27 15.79 25.98
N THR A 245 21.98 16.91 26.03
CA THR A 245 22.83 17.33 27.14
C THR A 245 22.01 17.39 28.44
N PRO A 246 22.45 16.81 29.56
CA PRO A 246 21.74 16.88 30.82
C PRO A 246 21.72 18.33 31.34
N ARG A 247 20.54 18.82 31.71
CA ARG A 247 20.36 20.12 32.39
C ARG A 247 21.11 20.11 33.72
N ARG A 248 21.97 21.08 33.89
CA ARG A 248 22.59 21.35 35.20
C ARG A 248 21.53 21.92 36.12
N ASP A 249 21.25 21.27 37.21
CA ASP A 249 20.52 21.83 38.33
C ASP A 249 21.37 22.96 38.96
N GLU A 250 20.89 24.19 38.78
CA GLU A 250 21.36 25.31 39.62
C GLU A 250 20.58 25.27 40.92
N THR A 251 21.16 24.65 41.93
CA THR A 251 20.80 24.92 43.31
C THR A 251 21.39 26.25 43.70
N THR A 252 20.52 27.26 43.89
CA THR A 252 20.92 28.53 44.52
C THR A 252 20.56 28.45 46.00
N ASP A 253 21.60 28.46 46.82
CA ASP A 253 21.53 28.87 48.25
C ASP A 253 21.19 30.37 48.35
N ALA A 254 20.20 30.69 49.16
CA ALA A 254 20.13 31.80 50.12
C ALA A 254 18.74 31.87 50.76
#